data_c840b8561424ad0eae51bd426dc7334d
#
_entry.id   c840b8561424ad0eae51bd426dc7334d
#
_cell.length_a   1.000
_cell.length_b   1.000
_cell.length_c   1.000
_cell.angle_alpha   90.00
_cell.angle_beta   90.00
_cell.angle_gamma   90.00
#
_symmetry.space_group_name_H-M   'P 1'
#
loop_
_entity.id
_entity.type
_entity.pdbx_description
1 polymer ?
#
loop_
_entity_poly.entity_id
_entity_poly.type
_entity_poly.pdbx_seq_one_letter_code
_entity_poly.pdbx_strand_id
1 'polypeptide(L)'
;MKAAFFDIDGTLVSFKTHTVSQSTVDAISQLRKNGVKVFIATGRPRPYIDNLGQLEYDGIISANGASCRMTDGTIVRNVLVDKSDLLRLTAYCHQHPMSVAFATEEQSFVNMLSPEFE
;
A
#
# COMPACT_ATOMS: atom_id res chain seq x y z
N MET A 1 13.42 15.77 14.94
CA MET A 1 12.30 14.82 14.72
C MET A 1 12.88 13.46 14.40
N LYS A 2 12.36 12.39 15.01
CA LYS A 2 12.75 11.00 14.70
C LYS A 2 11.57 10.35 13.95
N ALA A 3 11.90 9.56 12.94
CA ALA A 3 10.90 8.81 12.16
C ALA A 3 11.36 7.37 11.94
N ALA A 4 10.44 6.43 11.96
CA ALA A 4 10.66 5.03 11.63
C ALA A 4 9.71 4.63 10.50
N PHE A 5 10.20 3.84 9.57
CA PHE A 5 9.47 3.34 8.41
C PHE A 5 9.44 1.83 8.46
N PHE A 6 8.27 1.24 8.29
CA PHE A 6 8.07 -0.20 8.36
C PHE A 6 7.37 -0.70 7.10
N ASP A 7 7.88 -1.79 6.55
CA ASP A 7 7.19 -2.54 5.51
C ASP A 7 6.07 -3.41 6.12
N ILE A 8 5.11 -3.80 5.31
CA ILE A 8 3.98 -4.64 5.72
C ILE A 8 4.38 -6.11 5.68
N ASP A 9 4.67 -6.63 4.51
CA ASP A 9 4.77 -8.05 4.25
C ASP A 9 6.07 -8.66 4.80
N GLY A 10 5.95 -9.54 5.77
CA GLY A 10 7.11 -10.15 6.45
C GLY A 10 7.80 -9.25 7.47
N THR A 11 7.30 -8.03 7.71
CA THR A 11 7.79 -7.10 8.73
C THR A 11 6.72 -6.86 9.80
N LEU A 12 5.68 -6.12 9.49
CA LEU A 12 4.56 -5.89 10.42
C LEU A 12 3.56 -7.04 10.41
N VAL A 13 3.33 -7.60 9.24
CA VAL A 13 2.38 -8.70 9.00
C VAL A 13 3.14 -9.98 8.76
N SER A 14 2.87 -11.00 9.57
CA SER A 14 3.46 -12.33 9.42
C SER A 14 2.91 -13.05 8.18
N PHE A 15 3.76 -13.67 7.39
CA PHE A 15 3.34 -14.56 6.29
C PHE A 15 2.55 -15.79 6.74
N LYS A 16 2.64 -16.16 8.04
CA LYS A 16 1.92 -17.32 8.58
C LYS A 16 0.50 -16.98 9.02
N THR A 17 0.33 -15.83 9.67
CA THR A 17 -0.96 -15.43 10.26
C THR A 17 -1.69 -14.38 9.45
N HIS A 18 -1.00 -13.73 8.52
CA HIS A 18 -1.51 -12.60 7.71
C HIS A 18 -2.09 -11.44 8.54
N THR A 19 -1.62 -11.33 9.79
CA THR A 19 -2.06 -10.29 10.73
C THR A 19 -0.89 -9.66 11.46
N VAL A 20 -1.10 -8.47 12.01
CA VAL A 20 -0.17 -7.82 12.93
C VAL A 20 -0.35 -8.41 14.32
N SER A 21 0.73 -8.82 14.97
CA SER A 21 0.66 -9.34 16.34
C SER A 21 0.39 -8.23 17.36
N GLN A 22 -0.26 -8.58 18.48
CA GLN A 22 -0.50 -7.61 19.56
C GLN A 22 0.81 -7.00 20.09
N SER A 23 1.85 -7.81 20.21
CA SER A 23 3.17 -7.31 20.65
C SER A 23 3.76 -6.27 19.70
N THR A 24 3.51 -6.40 18.39
CA THR A 24 3.92 -5.39 17.39
C THR A 24 3.10 -4.11 17.55
N VAL A 25 1.79 -4.21 17.75
CA VAL A 25 0.91 -3.05 18.01
C VAL A 25 1.39 -2.30 19.25
N ASP A 26 1.68 -3.01 20.34
CA ASP A 26 2.13 -2.42 21.59
C ASP A 26 3.51 -1.73 21.44
N ALA A 27 4.43 -2.36 20.72
CA ALA A 27 5.76 -1.81 20.47
C ALA A 27 5.67 -0.51 19.62
N ILE A 28 4.87 -0.49 18.57
CA ILE A 28 4.65 0.69 17.73
C ILE A 28 3.97 1.81 18.54
N SER A 29 2.99 1.48 19.37
CA SER A 29 2.36 2.45 20.26
C SER A 29 3.38 3.07 21.21
N GLN A 30 4.26 2.26 21.82
CA GLN A 30 5.31 2.77 22.70
C GLN A 30 6.32 3.65 21.95
N LEU A 31 6.68 3.27 20.73
CA LEU A 31 7.58 4.05 19.88
C LEU A 31 7.00 5.45 19.60
N ARG A 32 5.71 5.54 19.29
CA ARG A 32 5.00 6.81 19.08
C ARG A 32 4.91 7.65 20.36
N LYS A 33 4.65 7.03 21.50
CA LYS A 33 4.65 7.71 22.82
C LYS A 33 6.03 8.32 23.15
N ASN A 34 7.11 7.71 22.67
CA ASN A 34 8.47 8.23 22.79
C ASN A 34 8.81 9.34 21.78
N GLY A 35 7.82 9.85 21.05
CA GLY A 35 7.97 10.96 20.11
C GLY A 35 8.54 10.59 18.74
N VAL A 36 8.56 9.30 18.39
CA VAL A 36 8.98 8.84 17.07
C VAL A 36 7.76 8.80 16.15
N LYS A 37 7.83 9.44 14.99
CA LYS A 37 6.82 9.34 13.94
C LYS A 37 6.94 7.99 13.23
N VAL A 38 5.82 7.33 13.01
CA VAL A 38 5.77 6.00 12.41
C VAL A 38 5.10 6.06 11.05
N PHE A 39 5.75 5.52 10.05
CA PHE A 39 5.26 5.45 8.68
C PHE A 39 5.26 4.02 8.17
N ILE A 40 4.23 3.69 7.40
CA ILE A 40 4.19 2.47 6.62
C ILE A 40 4.80 2.74 5.25
N ALA A 41 5.64 1.83 4.74
CA ALA A 41 6.23 1.92 3.40
C ALA A 41 6.07 0.56 2.70
N THR A 42 5.21 0.51 1.67
CA THR A 42 4.83 -0.75 1.04
C THR A 42 4.73 -0.63 -0.47
N GLY A 43 5.00 -1.75 -1.15
CA GLY A 43 4.69 -1.90 -2.58
C GLY A 43 3.21 -2.04 -2.88
N ARG A 44 2.37 -2.41 -1.88
CA ARG A 44 0.94 -2.57 -2.10
C ARG A 44 0.28 -1.26 -2.52
N PRO A 45 -0.57 -1.26 -3.55
CA PRO A 45 -1.53 -0.19 -3.77
C PRO A 45 -2.50 -0.08 -2.58
N ARG A 46 -2.99 1.11 -2.31
CA ARG A 46 -3.82 1.39 -1.13
C ARG A 46 -5.04 0.47 -0.96
N PRO A 47 -5.81 0.12 -2.01
CA PRO A 47 -6.96 -0.78 -1.86
C PRO A 47 -6.62 -2.18 -1.33
N TYR A 48 -5.35 -2.59 -1.38
CA TYR A 48 -4.88 -3.88 -0.88
C TYR A 48 -4.25 -3.82 0.51
N ILE A 49 -4.42 -2.70 1.21
CA ILE A 49 -3.92 -2.52 2.58
C ILE A 49 -5.10 -2.63 3.54
N ASP A 50 -5.42 -3.85 3.95
CA ASP A 50 -6.61 -4.20 4.71
C ASP A 50 -6.34 -4.94 6.03
N ASN A 51 -5.07 -5.31 6.30
CA ASN A 51 -4.72 -6.19 7.40
C ASN A 51 -3.78 -5.58 8.46
N LEU A 52 -3.79 -4.26 8.61
CA LEU A 52 -3.02 -3.56 9.64
C LEU A 52 -3.71 -3.56 11.00
N GLY A 53 -5.01 -3.91 11.06
CA GLY A 53 -5.77 -4.02 12.30
C GLY A 53 -5.81 -2.72 13.09
N GLN A 54 -5.42 -2.78 14.35
CA GLN A 54 -5.40 -1.64 15.27
C GLN A 54 -4.06 -0.88 15.28
N LEU A 55 -3.19 -1.13 14.31
CA LEU A 55 -1.91 -0.45 14.23
C LEU A 55 -2.11 1.06 13.99
N GLU A 56 -1.54 1.87 14.87
CA GLU A 56 -1.54 3.32 14.71
C GLU A 56 -0.25 3.79 14.04
N TYR A 57 -0.37 4.64 13.03
CA TYR A 57 0.76 5.23 12.32
C TYR A 57 0.45 6.68 11.91
N ASP A 58 1.45 7.43 11.50
CA ASP A 58 1.33 8.86 11.17
C ASP A 58 1.14 9.11 9.67
N GLY A 59 1.58 8.18 8.83
CA GLY A 59 1.40 8.27 7.38
C GLY A 59 1.77 6.98 6.67
N ILE A 60 1.47 6.92 5.38
CA ILE A 60 1.69 5.75 4.54
C ILE A 60 2.26 6.13 3.18
N ILE A 61 3.29 5.39 2.78
CA ILE A 61 3.88 5.38 1.45
C ILE A 61 3.44 4.08 0.80
N SER A 62 2.65 4.16 -0.26
CA SER A 62 2.07 3.01 -0.95
C SER A 62 2.45 2.99 -2.43
N ALA A 63 2.15 1.89 -3.12
CA ALA A 63 2.46 1.68 -4.53
C ALA A 63 3.93 2.02 -4.88
N ASN A 64 4.88 1.51 -4.07
CA ASN A 64 6.33 1.75 -4.23
C ASN A 64 6.71 3.24 -4.26
N GLY A 65 6.01 4.09 -3.50
CA GLY A 65 6.28 5.52 -3.42
C GLY A 65 5.51 6.40 -4.40
N ALA A 66 4.64 5.83 -5.23
CA ALA A 66 3.76 6.61 -6.11
C ALA A 66 2.74 7.44 -5.32
N SER A 67 2.31 6.95 -4.16
CA SER A 67 1.43 7.68 -3.26
C SER A 67 2.06 7.80 -1.87
N CYS A 68 1.98 9.00 -1.29
CA CYS A 68 2.37 9.27 0.09
C CYS A 68 1.33 10.17 0.75
N ARG A 69 0.73 9.68 1.85
CA ARG A 69 -0.32 10.37 2.59
C ARG A 69 -0.08 10.33 4.08
N MET A 70 -0.46 11.40 4.75
CA MET A 70 -0.61 11.43 6.20
C MET A 70 -1.96 10.87 6.63
N THR A 71 -2.08 10.41 7.86
CA THR A 71 -3.35 9.89 8.41
C THR A 71 -4.40 10.98 8.61
N ASP A 72 -4.02 12.24 8.66
CA ASP A 72 -4.93 13.40 8.69
C ASP A 72 -5.54 13.73 7.30
N GLY A 73 -5.20 12.97 6.26
CA GLY A 73 -5.68 13.16 4.90
C GLY A 73 -4.76 14.02 4.01
N THR A 74 -3.70 14.60 4.56
CA THR A 74 -2.74 15.40 3.78
C THR A 74 -2.05 14.52 2.73
N ILE A 75 -2.11 14.94 1.48
CA ILE A 75 -1.42 14.30 0.36
C ILE A 75 -0.03 14.92 0.25
N VAL A 76 1.01 14.14 0.52
CA VAL A 76 2.41 14.57 0.38
C VAL A 76 2.88 14.38 -1.06
N ARG A 77 2.49 13.27 -1.68
CA ARG A 77 2.85 12.90 -3.05
C ARG A 77 1.75 12.01 -3.65
N ASN A 78 1.42 12.26 -4.89
CA ASN A 78 0.57 11.38 -5.68
C ASN A 78 1.02 11.46 -7.15
N VAL A 79 1.65 10.39 -7.65
CA VAL A 79 2.12 10.28 -9.02
C VAL A 79 1.27 9.25 -9.73
N LEU A 80 0.55 9.68 -10.74
CA LEU A 80 -0.29 8.82 -11.57
C LEU A 80 0.47 8.38 -12.82
N VAL A 81 0.08 7.24 -13.35
CA VAL A 81 0.52 6.81 -14.68
C VAL A 81 -0.05 7.78 -15.72
N ASP A 82 0.75 8.18 -16.69
CA ASP A 82 0.32 9.07 -17.76
C ASP A 82 -0.82 8.42 -18.57
N LYS A 83 -1.80 9.24 -18.95
CA LYS A 83 -2.95 8.77 -19.73
C LYS A 83 -2.55 8.14 -21.05
N SER A 84 -1.53 8.67 -21.71
CA SER A 84 -1.01 8.11 -22.97
C SER A 84 -0.44 6.71 -22.78
N ASP A 85 0.25 6.46 -21.67
CA ASP A 85 0.79 5.15 -21.34
C ASP A 85 -0.30 4.15 -20.98
N LEU A 86 -1.35 4.58 -20.26
CA LEU A 86 -2.53 3.75 -20.00
C LEU A 86 -3.22 3.34 -21.29
N LEU A 87 -3.40 4.25 -22.25
CA LEU A 87 -4.01 3.94 -23.55
C LEU A 87 -3.14 2.98 -24.36
N ARG A 88 -1.82 3.16 -24.36
CA ARG A 88 -0.89 2.24 -25.03
C ARG A 88 -0.90 0.85 -24.41
N LEU A 89 -0.91 0.77 -23.08
CA LEU A 89 -1.01 -0.52 -22.37
C LEU A 89 -2.34 -1.22 -22.68
N THR A 90 -3.44 -0.50 -22.66
CA THR A 90 -4.77 -1.05 -22.97
C THR A 90 -4.80 -1.59 -24.39
N ALA A 91 -4.29 -0.85 -25.38
CA ALA A 91 -4.21 -1.30 -26.77
C ALA A 91 -3.32 -2.55 -26.92
N TYR A 92 -2.19 -2.60 -26.19
CA TYR A 92 -1.34 -3.78 -26.16
C TYR A 92 -2.05 -5.02 -25.59
N CYS A 93 -2.80 -4.87 -24.50
CA CYS A 93 -3.56 -5.96 -23.88
C CYS A 93 -4.66 -6.51 -24.78
N HIS A 94 -5.25 -5.68 -25.67
CA HIS A 94 -6.21 -6.16 -26.66
C HIS A 94 -5.57 -7.09 -27.72
N GLN A 95 -4.34 -6.83 -28.07
CA GLN A 95 -3.59 -7.64 -29.05
C GLN A 95 -2.90 -8.85 -28.40
N HIS A 96 -2.53 -8.71 -27.12
CA HIS A 96 -1.81 -9.73 -26.36
C HIS A 96 -2.59 -9.98 -25.05
N PRO A 97 -3.58 -10.90 -25.05
CA PRO A 97 -4.39 -11.16 -23.87
C PRO A 97 -3.54 -11.47 -22.64
N MET A 98 -3.62 -10.60 -21.65
CA MET A 98 -2.95 -10.73 -20.36
C MET A 98 -3.77 -10.05 -19.27
N SER A 99 -3.71 -10.58 -18.07
CA SER A 99 -4.33 -9.95 -16.90
C SER A 99 -3.51 -8.75 -16.43
N VAL A 100 -4.16 -7.62 -16.29
CA VAL A 100 -3.55 -6.39 -15.77
C VAL A 100 -4.47 -5.79 -14.71
N ALA A 101 -3.90 -5.48 -13.55
CA ALA A 101 -4.60 -4.77 -12.50
C ALA A 101 -4.23 -3.28 -12.54
N PHE A 102 -5.25 -2.44 -12.53
CA PHE A 102 -5.14 -0.99 -12.41
C PHE A 102 -5.63 -0.59 -11.01
N ALA A 103 -4.83 0.13 -10.27
CA ALA A 103 -5.18 0.58 -8.94
C ALA A 103 -5.27 2.10 -8.88
N THR A 104 -6.31 2.59 -8.24
CA THR A 104 -6.45 3.98 -7.79
C THR A 104 -6.20 4.04 -6.28
N GLU A 105 -6.40 5.21 -5.68
CA GLU A 105 -6.35 5.36 -4.23
C GLU A 105 -7.48 4.61 -3.49
N GLU A 106 -8.60 4.35 -4.15
CA GLU A 106 -9.81 3.85 -3.51
C GLU A 106 -10.20 2.43 -3.96
N GLN A 107 -9.83 2.05 -5.17
CA GLN A 107 -10.27 0.79 -5.76
C GLN A 107 -9.28 0.26 -6.78
N SER A 108 -9.41 -1.01 -7.10
CA SER A 108 -8.66 -1.66 -8.16
C SER A 108 -9.58 -2.27 -9.19
N PHE A 109 -9.10 -2.33 -10.42
CA PHE A 109 -9.81 -2.88 -11.57
C PHE A 109 -8.91 -3.88 -12.27
N VAL A 110 -9.47 -4.99 -12.69
CA VAL A 110 -8.78 -6.00 -13.50
C VAL A 110 -9.45 -6.06 -14.87
N ASN A 111 -8.66 -6.04 -15.94
CA ASN A 111 -9.20 -6.08 -17.30
C ASN A 111 -9.76 -7.45 -17.68
N MET A 112 -9.28 -8.53 -17.07
CA MET A 112 -9.78 -9.90 -17.24
C MET A 112 -9.44 -10.71 -16.00
N LEU A 113 -10.33 -11.65 -15.64
CA LEU A 113 -10.05 -12.61 -14.58
C LEU A 113 -9.08 -13.68 -15.09
N SER A 114 -8.12 -13.99 -14.25
CA SER A 114 -7.22 -15.12 -14.43
C SER A 114 -6.98 -15.78 -13.06
N PRO A 115 -6.47 -17.02 -13.00
CA PRO A 115 -6.25 -17.72 -11.74
C PRO A 115 -5.34 -16.95 -10.76
N GLU A 116 -4.50 -16.04 -11.24
CA GLU A 116 -3.62 -15.23 -10.39
C GLU A 116 -4.38 -14.13 -9.62
N PHE A 117 -5.64 -13.84 -10.01
CA PHE A 117 -6.49 -12.81 -9.39
C PHE A 117 -7.73 -13.40 -8.70
N GLU A 118 -7.88 -14.71 -8.67
CA GLU A 118 -8.87 -15.43 -7.88
C GLU A 118 -8.32 -15.73 -6.47
#